data_1dcbeddd7a1a1d72b1bc5590c8497a04
#
_entry.id   1dcbeddd7a1a1d72b1bc5590c8497a04
#
_cell.length_a   1.000
_cell.length_b   1.000
_cell.length_c   1.000
_cell.angle_alpha   90.00
_cell.angle_beta   90.00
_cell.angle_gamma   90.00
#
_symmetry.space_group_name_H-M   'P 1'
#
loop_
_entity.id
_entity.type
_entity.pdbx_description
1 polymer ?
#
loop_
_entity_poly.entity_id
_entity_poly.type
_entity_poly.pdbx_seq_one_letter_code
_entity_poly.pdbx_strand_id
1 'polypeptide(L)'
;MNQLQIREQDARELVRAKMDVIKTITGGDKAKMSAFAASLTAMASDPALSICSVQSVIGAGLEIVRLGLNPNKTFGQAYVVPFKSKAQLQIGYKGWLSLAYRNGWIFRALAAYKCDEFEINFAGIKDDIKFSPNYDERDETNSLWVFNNLRGVIVYVKDAGGNEFSEFVPFKKLEQLRLKSQNQKDKEALTNIWGEWAEEMYKAKAIKYVVTRLPITEQIQEAINAENEAYKEQPKPEPQPQNLNEFLVKATEKPTAELSKPIEEIIEAAPLEIDVGEEVLPLDALQSELVVRGVDEIEAEKRMERMNPNEARAYLADPNSIDALAEELRNE
;
A
#
# COMPACT_ATOMS: atom_id res chain seq x y z
N MET A 1 -15.20 30.95 21.33
CA MET A 1 -14.56 30.57 20.05
C MET A 1 -15.26 29.34 19.53
N ASN A 2 -15.54 29.30 18.21
CA ASN A 2 -16.09 28.11 17.55
C ASN A 2 -15.00 27.02 17.48
N GLN A 3 -15.39 25.77 17.50
CA GLN A 3 -14.46 24.61 17.45
C GLN A 3 -13.48 24.67 16.25
N LEU A 4 -13.93 25.20 15.10
CA LEU A 4 -13.08 25.45 13.95
C LEU A 4 -11.99 26.52 14.22
N GLN A 5 -12.32 27.56 14.93
CA GLN A 5 -11.34 28.61 15.29
C GLN A 5 -10.27 28.09 16.25
N ILE A 6 -10.65 27.24 17.18
CA ILE A 6 -9.70 26.58 18.10
C ILE A 6 -8.74 25.68 17.29
N ARG A 7 -9.28 24.83 16.40
CA ARG A 7 -8.44 23.97 15.54
C ARG A 7 -7.47 24.76 14.66
N GLU A 8 -7.92 25.89 14.11
CA GLU A 8 -7.07 26.74 13.27
C GLU A 8 -5.96 27.39 14.10
N GLN A 9 -6.25 27.82 15.33
CA GLN A 9 -5.23 28.37 16.23
C GLN A 9 -4.20 27.31 16.61
N ASP A 10 -4.64 26.12 17.03
CA ASP A 10 -3.77 24.98 17.36
C ASP A 10 -2.88 24.62 16.16
N ALA A 11 -3.44 24.62 14.94
CA ALA A 11 -2.70 24.34 13.73
C ALA A 11 -1.62 25.41 13.47
N ARG A 12 -1.94 26.69 13.62
CA ARG A 12 -0.98 27.78 13.46
C ARG A 12 0.18 27.68 14.45
N GLU A 13 -0.10 27.32 15.70
CA GLU A 13 0.92 27.12 16.74
C GLU A 13 1.83 25.93 16.40
N LEU A 14 1.25 24.80 16.02
CA LEU A 14 2.00 23.60 15.60
C LEU A 14 2.86 23.87 14.35
N VAL A 15 2.31 24.53 13.33
CA VAL A 15 3.06 24.92 12.12
C VAL A 15 4.18 25.85 12.47
N ARG A 16 3.95 26.85 13.33
CA ARG A 16 5.00 27.77 13.80
C ARG A 16 6.13 27.03 14.51
N ALA A 17 5.80 26.07 15.38
CA ALA A 17 6.80 25.23 16.07
C ALA A 17 7.63 24.34 15.11
N LYS A 18 7.14 24.12 13.87
CA LYS A 18 7.81 23.31 12.84
C LYS A 18 8.43 24.14 11.71
N MET A 19 8.50 25.48 11.86
CA MET A 19 9.01 26.36 10.80
C MET A 19 10.45 26.07 10.42
N ASP A 20 11.30 25.61 11.34
CA ASP A 20 12.68 25.24 11.03
C ASP A 20 12.76 24.04 10.10
N VAL A 21 11.87 23.04 10.30
CA VAL A 21 11.73 21.88 9.39
C VAL A 21 11.28 22.36 8.01
N ILE A 22 10.25 23.20 7.94
CA ILE A 22 9.76 23.78 6.67
C ILE A 22 10.86 24.58 5.98
N LYS A 23 11.64 25.37 6.73
CA LYS A 23 12.77 26.15 6.21
C LYS A 23 13.84 25.25 5.58
N THR A 24 14.22 24.18 6.26
CA THR A 24 15.20 23.21 5.75
C THR A 24 14.72 22.59 4.44
N ILE A 25 13.46 22.12 4.39
CA ILE A 25 12.89 21.47 3.21
C ILE A 25 12.74 22.42 2.02
N THR A 26 12.40 23.68 2.27
CA THR A 26 12.19 24.69 1.22
C THR A 26 13.47 25.42 0.79
N GLY A 27 14.62 25.07 1.39
CA GLY A 27 15.87 25.78 1.16
C GLY A 27 15.85 27.23 1.62
N GLY A 28 14.97 27.59 2.55
CA GLY A 28 14.80 28.94 3.08
C GLY A 28 14.03 29.90 2.16
N ASP A 29 13.42 29.43 1.09
CA ASP A 29 12.55 30.22 0.22
C ASP A 29 11.32 30.72 0.99
N LYS A 30 11.28 32.01 1.28
CA LYS A 30 10.22 32.64 2.08
C LYS A 30 8.82 32.47 1.46
N ALA A 31 8.72 32.53 0.14
CA ALA A 31 7.44 32.41 -0.55
C ALA A 31 6.90 30.98 -0.43
N LYS A 32 7.75 29.96 -0.64
CA LYS A 32 7.39 28.55 -0.45
C LYS A 32 7.08 28.24 1.01
N MET A 33 7.86 28.75 1.96
CA MET A 33 7.62 28.59 3.39
C MET A 33 6.24 29.11 3.78
N SER A 34 5.89 30.33 3.34
CA SER A 34 4.59 30.95 3.61
C SER A 34 3.44 30.15 2.98
N ALA A 35 3.59 29.76 1.72
CA ALA A 35 2.58 28.97 1.01
C ALA A 35 2.33 27.61 1.66
N PHE A 36 3.38 26.93 2.09
CA PHE A 36 3.26 25.64 2.78
C PHE A 36 2.64 25.80 4.17
N ALA A 37 3.08 26.79 4.95
CA ALA A 37 2.49 27.07 6.26
C ALA A 37 0.98 27.37 6.15
N ALA A 38 0.58 28.18 5.16
CA ALA A 38 -0.83 28.46 4.89
C ALA A 38 -1.61 27.19 4.49
N SER A 39 -1.03 26.35 3.63
CA SER A 39 -1.66 25.11 3.19
C SER A 39 -1.84 24.11 4.34
N LEU A 40 -0.84 23.96 5.22
CA LEU A 40 -0.91 23.09 6.39
C LEU A 40 -1.99 23.58 7.38
N THR A 41 -2.08 24.90 7.62
CA THR A 41 -3.11 25.47 8.48
C THR A 41 -4.51 25.26 7.91
N ALA A 42 -4.69 25.53 6.60
CA ALA A 42 -5.96 25.32 5.91
C ALA A 42 -6.41 23.85 5.95
N MET A 43 -5.48 22.91 5.81
CA MET A 43 -5.74 21.48 5.88
C MET A 43 -6.30 21.06 7.24
N ALA A 44 -5.84 21.63 8.33
CA ALA A 44 -6.36 21.35 9.68
C ALA A 44 -7.80 21.84 9.88
N SER A 45 -8.23 22.82 9.09
CA SER A 45 -9.60 23.36 9.09
C SER A 45 -10.53 22.66 8.09
N ASP A 46 -10.05 21.67 7.33
CA ASP A 46 -10.88 20.91 6.39
C ASP A 46 -11.92 20.06 7.14
N PRO A 47 -13.24 20.26 6.88
CA PRO A 47 -14.30 19.48 7.52
C PRO A 47 -14.14 17.96 7.37
N ALA A 48 -13.59 17.49 6.23
CA ALA A 48 -13.33 16.09 5.97
C ALA A 48 -12.32 15.48 6.96
N LEU A 49 -11.46 16.30 7.57
CA LEU A 49 -10.45 15.91 8.55
C LEU A 49 -10.83 16.24 10.00
N SER A 50 -12.08 16.67 10.23
CA SER A 50 -12.55 17.11 11.58
C SER A 50 -12.45 16.01 12.65
N ILE A 51 -12.59 14.74 12.25
CA ILE A 51 -12.46 13.58 13.14
C ILE A 51 -11.01 13.26 13.52
N CYS A 52 -10.03 13.82 12.81
CA CYS A 52 -8.61 13.61 13.05
C CYS A 52 -8.07 14.64 14.05
N SER A 53 -7.07 14.26 14.87
CA SER A 53 -6.37 15.23 15.70
C SER A 53 -5.59 16.23 14.82
N VAL A 54 -5.53 17.49 15.23
CA VAL A 54 -4.78 18.55 14.53
C VAL A 54 -3.32 18.14 14.36
N GLN A 55 -2.72 17.54 15.38
CA GLN A 55 -1.35 17.05 15.33
C GLN A 55 -1.13 16.00 14.23
N SER A 56 -2.07 15.05 14.04
CA SER A 56 -1.94 14.04 12.97
C SER A 56 -2.10 14.64 11.59
N VAL A 57 -2.98 15.65 11.44
CA VAL A 57 -3.17 16.37 10.16
C VAL A 57 -1.91 17.13 9.78
N ILE A 58 -1.36 17.91 10.73
CA ILE A 58 -0.10 18.66 10.49
C ILE A 58 1.07 17.70 10.25
N GLY A 59 1.14 16.57 10.99
CA GLY A 59 2.16 15.53 10.77
C GLY A 59 2.12 14.97 9.35
N ALA A 60 0.95 14.55 8.87
CA ALA A 60 0.76 14.06 7.51
C ALA A 60 1.08 15.13 6.45
N GLY A 61 0.71 16.40 6.72
CA GLY A 61 1.03 17.52 5.84
C GLY A 61 2.53 17.82 5.78
N LEU A 62 3.25 17.75 6.89
CA LEU A 62 4.71 17.91 6.93
C LEU A 62 5.42 16.80 6.15
N GLU A 63 4.89 15.58 6.19
CA GLU A 63 5.42 14.45 5.41
C GLU A 63 5.31 14.72 3.91
N ILE A 64 4.17 15.28 3.45
CA ILE A 64 4.01 15.74 2.06
C ILE A 64 5.13 16.75 1.68
N VAL A 65 5.36 17.73 2.56
CA VAL A 65 6.39 18.75 2.33
C VAL A 65 7.78 18.15 2.31
N ARG A 66 8.08 17.18 3.22
CA ARG A 66 9.36 16.45 3.28
C ARG A 66 9.65 15.71 1.98
N LEU A 67 8.65 15.09 1.37
CA LEU A 67 8.76 14.45 0.05
C LEU A 67 8.90 15.49 -1.08
N GLY A 68 8.91 16.80 -0.78
CA GLY A 68 8.96 17.87 -1.76
C GLY A 68 7.70 17.96 -2.63
N LEU A 69 6.57 17.45 -2.14
CA LEU A 69 5.28 17.58 -2.79
C LEU A 69 4.52 18.79 -2.25
N ASN A 70 3.57 19.29 -3.04
CA ASN A 70 2.74 20.40 -2.62
C ASN A 70 1.59 19.91 -1.73
N PRO A 71 1.45 20.40 -0.48
CA PRO A 71 0.38 20.00 0.42
C PRO A 71 -1.00 20.56 0.04
N ASN A 72 -1.07 21.51 -0.89
CA ASN A 72 -2.35 22.02 -1.37
C ASN A 72 -3.01 21.00 -2.32
N LYS A 73 -4.17 20.50 -1.91
CA LYS A 73 -4.94 19.48 -2.66
C LYS A 73 -5.28 19.87 -4.11
N THR A 74 -5.34 21.16 -4.41
CA THR A 74 -5.63 21.68 -5.77
C THR A 74 -4.57 21.23 -6.79
N PHE A 75 -3.32 21.02 -6.35
CA PHE A 75 -2.26 20.54 -7.23
C PHE A 75 -2.36 19.03 -7.53
N GLY A 76 -3.15 18.26 -6.78
CA GLY A 76 -3.35 16.83 -6.99
C GLY A 76 -2.10 15.96 -6.77
N GLN A 77 -1.08 16.51 -6.09
CA GLN A 77 0.15 15.77 -5.80
C GLN A 77 0.03 14.85 -4.59
N ALA A 78 -0.66 15.31 -3.55
CA ALA A 78 -0.87 14.53 -2.35
C ALA A 78 -2.19 14.92 -1.67
N TYR A 79 -2.75 13.98 -0.94
CA TYR A 79 -3.98 14.13 -0.18
C TYR A 79 -3.76 13.67 1.24
N VAL A 80 -4.46 14.28 2.17
CA VAL A 80 -4.57 13.79 3.54
C VAL A 80 -5.98 13.23 3.70
N VAL A 81 -6.09 11.98 4.09
CA VAL A 81 -7.36 11.28 4.23
C VAL A 81 -7.56 10.81 5.67
N PRO A 82 -8.78 10.85 6.21
CA PRO A 82 -9.03 10.37 7.55
C PRO A 82 -9.03 8.85 7.59
N PHE A 83 -8.38 8.31 8.60
CA PHE A 83 -8.46 6.90 8.97
C PHE A 83 -8.66 6.77 10.48
N LYS A 84 -9.87 6.37 10.91
CA LYS A 84 -10.29 6.45 12.32
C LYS A 84 -10.11 7.90 12.83
N SER A 85 -9.33 8.11 13.88
CA SER A 85 -9.01 9.44 14.44
C SER A 85 -7.66 10.03 13.95
N LYS A 86 -7.00 9.39 12.97
CA LYS A 86 -5.70 9.81 12.45
C LYS A 86 -5.81 10.24 10.99
N ALA A 87 -5.01 11.21 10.64
CA ALA A 87 -4.82 11.64 9.26
C ALA A 87 -3.69 10.84 8.61
N GLN A 88 -3.90 10.42 7.36
CA GLN A 88 -2.95 9.62 6.60
C GLN A 88 -2.60 10.29 5.27
N LEU A 89 -1.33 10.22 4.89
CA LEU A 89 -0.86 10.64 3.58
C LEU A 89 -1.29 9.65 2.50
N GLN A 90 -1.77 10.18 1.39
CA GLN A 90 -2.00 9.46 0.15
C GLN A 90 -1.39 10.24 -1.02
N ILE A 91 -0.43 9.64 -1.71
CA ILE A 91 0.21 10.27 -2.87
C ILE A 91 -0.69 10.10 -4.09
N GLY A 92 -1.02 11.22 -4.72
CA GLY A 92 -1.83 11.24 -5.93
C GLY A 92 -1.02 10.91 -7.19
N TYR A 93 -1.72 10.75 -8.31
CA TYR A 93 -1.12 10.50 -9.62
C TYR A 93 -0.02 11.53 -9.97
N LYS A 94 -0.34 12.84 -9.87
CA LYS A 94 0.62 13.92 -10.15
C LYS A 94 1.80 13.93 -9.18
N GLY A 95 1.61 13.45 -7.95
CA GLY A 95 2.68 13.30 -6.97
C GLY A 95 3.70 12.24 -7.39
N TRP A 96 3.22 11.07 -7.78
CA TRP A 96 4.09 10.00 -8.29
C TRP A 96 4.86 10.42 -9.54
N LEU A 97 4.22 11.12 -10.48
CA LEU A 97 4.89 11.69 -11.65
C LEU A 97 5.98 12.70 -11.25
N SER A 98 5.69 13.60 -10.29
CA SER A 98 6.64 14.60 -9.82
C SER A 98 7.86 13.96 -9.14
N LEU A 99 7.65 12.95 -8.31
CA LEU A 99 8.72 12.16 -7.66
C LEU A 99 9.58 11.46 -8.70
N ALA A 100 8.96 10.77 -9.65
CA ALA A 100 9.65 10.05 -10.70
C ALA A 100 10.51 10.99 -11.58
N TYR A 101 9.91 12.09 -12.05
CA TYR A 101 10.59 13.06 -12.91
C TYR A 101 11.84 13.66 -12.27
N ARG A 102 11.79 14.01 -10.98
CA ARG A 102 12.95 14.51 -10.24
C ARG A 102 14.09 13.49 -10.12
N ASN A 103 13.76 12.21 -10.24
CA ASN A 103 14.72 11.11 -10.20
C ASN A 103 15.10 10.57 -11.59
N GLY A 104 14.84 11.36 -12.65
CA GLY A 104 15.22 11.00 -14.02
C GLY A 104 14.29 9.98 -14.70
N TRP A 105 13.15 9.66 -14.10
CA TRP A 105 12.16 8.76 -14.67
C TRP A 105 10.99 9.51 -15.27
N ILE A 106 10.56 9.12 -16.44
CA ILE A 106 9.36 9.65 -17.08
C ILE A 106 8.32 8.54 -17.13
N PHE A 107 7.14 8.82 -16.59
CA PHE A 107 6.01 7.91 -16.59
C PHE A 107 4.84 8.50 -17.35
N ARG A 108 4.17 7.66 -18.12
CA ARG A 108 2.87 7.94 -18.70
C ARG A 108 1.94 6.78 -18.40
N ALA A 109 0.80 7.05 -17.75
CA ALA A 109 -0.21 6.05 -17.50
C ALA A 109 -1.47 6.35 -18.31
N LEU A 110 -1.99 5.33 -18.99
CA LEU A 110 -3.20 5.39 -19.79
C LEU A 110 -4.19 4.33 -19.29
N ALA A 111 -5.41 4.74 -18.98
CA ALA A 111 -6.48 3.82 -18.67
C ALA A 111 -6.98 3.16 -19.97
N ALA A 112 -7.08 1.84 -19.95
CA ALA A 112 -7.66 1.06 -21.05
C ALA A 112 -9.02 0.52 -20.60
N TYR A 113 -10.06 0.79 -21.39
CA TYR A 113 -11.42 0.40 -21.11
C TYR A 113 -11.90 -0.73 -22.03
N LYS A 114 -13.07 -1.28 -21.74
CA LYS A 114 -13.64 -2.39 -22.51
C LYS A 114 -14.03 -1.99 -23.94
N CYS A 115 -14.36 -0.70 -24.15
CA CYS A 115 -14.69 -0.13 -25.46
C CYS A 115 -13.46 0.18 -26.33
N ASP A 116 -12.24 0.12 -25.77
CA ASP A 116 -11.02 0.43 -26.53
C ASP A 116 -10.50 -0.77 -27.28
N GLU A 117 -9.83 -0.52 -28.41
CA GLU A 117 -9.00 -1.50 -29.08
C GLU A 117 -7.66 -1.62 -28.34
N PHE A 118 -7.37 -2.81 -27.83
CA PHE A 118 -6.22 -3.05 -27.01
C PHE A 118 -5.66 -4.45 -27.23
N GLU A 119 -4.41 -4.51 -27.70
CA GLU A 119 -3.64 -5.73 -27.94
C GLU A 119 -2.26 -5.60 -27.29
N ILE A 120 -1.84 -6.61 -26.57
CA ILE A 120 -0.49 -6.72 -26.01
C ILE A 120 0.17 -7.97 -26.56
N ASN A 121 1.35 -7.80 -27.18
CA ASN A 121 2.22 -8.88 -27.57
C ASN A 121 3.51 -8.79 -26.74
N PHE A 122 3.75 -9.78 -25.89
CA PHE A 122 4.98 -9.84 -25.11
C PHE A 122 6.17 -10.21 -26.01
N ALA A 123 7.13 -9.29 -26.13
CA ALA A 123 8.29 -9.41 -27.03
C ALA A 123 9.62 -9.29 -26.27
N GLY A 124 9.74 -9.86 -25.10
CA GLY A 124 10.94 -9.83 -24.26
C GLY A 124 10.99 -8.61 -23.34
N ILE A 125 12.00 -7.74 -23.45
CA ILE A 125 12.15 -6.56 -22.57
C ILE A 125 11.19 -5.44 -22.95
N LYS A 126 10.82 -5.34 -24.23
CA LYS A 126 9.92 -4.30 -24.74
C LYS A 126 8.69 -4.96 -25.37
N ASP A 127 7.56 -4.80 -24.69
CA ASP A 127 6.29 -5.31 -25.18
C ASP A 127 5.76 -4.43 -26.33
N ASP A 128 5.13 -5.07 -27.32
CA ASP A 128 4.40 -4.38 -28.38
C ASP A 128 2.95 -4.18 -27.91
N ILE A 129 2.63 -2.92 -27.58
CA ILE A 129 1.30 -2.53 -27.13
C ILE A 129 0.64 -1.69 -28.21
N LYS A 130 -0.43 -2.22 -28.78
CA LYS A 130 -1.33 -1.47 -29.67
C LYS A 130 -2.53 -1.02 -28.87
N PHE A 131 -2.73 0.29 -28.82
CA PHE A 131 -3.81 0.89 -28.05
C PHE A 131 -4.46 2.03 -28.85
N SER A 132 -5.75 1.88 -29.12
CA SER A 132 -6.58 2.86 -29.80
C SER A 132 -7.81 3.18 -28.92
N PRO A 133 -7.85 4.36 -28.28
CA PRO A 133 -8.97 4.72 -27.39
C PRO A 133 -10.21 5.09 -28.20
N ASN A 134 -11.37 4.57 -27.78
CA ASN A 134 -12.66 4.92 -28.33
C ASN A 134 -13.33 6.01 -27.46
N TYR A 135 -12.98 7.26 -27.71
CA TYR A 135 -13.47 8.39 -26.93
C TYR A 135 -14.99 8.63 -27.03
N ASP A 136 -15.64 8.12 -28.08
CA ASP A 136 -17.09 8.32 -28.28
C ASP A 136 -17.92 7.46 -27.31
N GLU A 137 -17.36 6.34 -26.84
CA GLU A 137 -18.04 5.43 -25.91
C GLU A 137 -17.57 5.57 -24.45
N ARG A 138 -16.55 6.42 -24.19
CA ARG A 138 -16.03 6.59 -22.84
C ARG A 138 -16.85 7.61 -22.03
N ASP A 139 -17.10 7.27 -20.76
CA ASP A 139 -17.62 8.18 -19.75
C ASP A 139 -16.66 8.26 -18.55
N GLU A 140 -15.50 8.87 -18.77
CA GLU A 140 -14.41 8.97 -17.78
C GLU A 140 -14.78 9.85 -16.58
N THR A 141 -15.84 10.68 -16.72
CA THR A 141 -16.33 11.54 -15.64
C THR A 141 -17.21 10.80 -14.64
N ASN A 142 -17.71 9.64 -15.01
CA ASN A 142 -18.56 8.79 -14.18
C ASN A 142 -17.73 7.69 -13.52
N SER A 143 -17.44 7.84 -12.24
CA SER A 143 -16.62 6.88 -11.49
C SER A 143 -17.17 5.46 -11.45
N LEU A 144 -18.50 5.31 -11.49
CA LEU A 144 -19.13 3.99 -11.57
C LEU A 144 -18.93 3.36 -12.96
N TRP A 145 -19.01 4.17 -14.02
CA TRP A 145 -18.71 3.70 -15.37
C TRP A 145 -17.22 3.28 -15.47
N VAL A 146 -16.29 4.08 -14.96
CA VAL A 146 -14.86 3.75 -14.88
C VAL A 146 -14.66 2.43 -14.17
N PHE A 147 -15.25 2.25 -12.98
CA PHE A 147 -15.14 1.02 -12.19
C PHE A 147 -15.62 -0.21 -12.98
N ASN A 148 -16.74 -0.10 -13.69
CA ASN A 148 -17.35 -1.22 -14.41
C ASN A 148 -16.65 -1.53 -15.75
N ASN A 149 -15.96 -0.55 -16.35
CA ASN A 149 -15.43 -0.67 -17.70
C ASN A 149 -13.91 -0.69 -17.79
N LEU A 150 -13.19 -0.37 -16.72
CA LEU A 150 -11.72 -0.39 -16.72
C LEU A 150 -11.19 -1.82 -16.93
N ARG A 151 -10.38 -2.04 -17.97
CA ARG A 151 -9.61 -3.28 -18.19
C ARG A 151 -8.31 -3.30 -17.40
N GLY A 152 -7.69 -2.13 -17.26
CA GLY A 152 -6.45 -1.94 -16.56
C GLY A 152 -5.78 -0.62 -16.95
N VAL A 153 -4.53 -0.46 -16.54
CA VAL A 153 -3.73 0.73 -16.83
C VAL A 153 -2.43 0.31 -17.51
N ILE A 154 -2.14 0.92 -18.65
CA ILE A 154 -0.86 0.81 -19.34
C ILE A 154 0.07 1.86 -18.74
N VAL A 155 1.24 1.45 -18.27
CA VAL A 155 2.26 2.35 -17.73
C VAL A 155 3.48 2.29 -18.66
N TYR A 156 3.77 3.39 -19.33
CA TYR A 156 4.99 3.59 -20.09
C TYR A 156 6.04 4.24 -19.21
N VAL A 157 7.25 3.74 -19.27
CA VAL A 157 8.37 4.19 -18.46
C VAL A 157 9.57 4.46 -19.33
N LYS A 158 10.24 5.58 -19.08
CA LYS A 158 11.52 5.94 -19.69
C LYS A 158 12.49 6.37 -18.61
N ASP A 159 13.69 5.81 -18.63
CA ASP A 159 14.76 6.19 -17.68
C ASP A 159 15.63 7.33 -18.23
N ALA A 160 16.54 7.82 -17.37
CA ALA A 160 17.50 8.88 -17.73
C ALA A 160 18.48 8.43 -18.84
N GLY A 161 18.69 7.13 -19.02
CA GLY A 161 19.51 6.54 -20.08
C GLY A 161 18.79 6.43 -21.41
N GLY A 162 17.48 6.74 -21.45
CA GLY A 162 16.65 6.64 -22.66
C GLY A 162 16.06 5.26 -22.90
N ASN A 163 16.26 4.29 -21.99
CA ASN A 163 15.61 3.00 -22.08
C ASN A 163 14.11 3.12 -21.82
N GLU A 164 13.33 2.44 -22.63
CA GLU A 164 11.87 2.47 -22.57
C GLU A 164 11.33 1.06 -22.35
N PHE A 165 10.35 0.95 -21.47
CA PHE A 165 9.57 -0.27 -21.29
C PHE A 165 8.13 0.10 -20.91
N SER A 166 7.25 -0.88 -20.98
CA SER A 166 5.85 -0.71 -20.64
C SER A 166 5.36 -1.88 -19.81
N GLU A 167 4.41 -1.63 -18.96
CA GLU A 167 3.73 -2.66 -18.17
C GLU A 167 2.22 -2.42 -18.17
N PHE A 168 1.47 -3.46 -18.41
CA PHE A 168 0.01 -3.43 -18.24
C PHE A 168 -0.37 -3.97 -16.88
N VAL A 169 -1.01 -3.13 -16.09
CA VAL A 169 -1.54 -3.51 -14.77
C VAL A 169 -3.03 -3.80 -14.92
N PRO A 170 -3.47 -5.06 -14.89
CA PRO A 170 -4.86 -5.43 -15.13
C PRO A 170 -5.77 -4.95 -13.98
N PHE A 171 -7.04 -4.72 -14.29
CA PHE A 171 -8.04 -4.24 -13.32
C PHE A 171 -8.12 -5.10 -12.05
N LYS A 172 -8.09 -6.43 -12.19
CA LYS A 172 -8.09 -7.34 -11.05
C LYS A 172 -6.94 -7.07 -10.07
N LYS A 173 -5.74 -6.74 -10.60
CA LYS A 173 -4.59 -6.37 -9.77
C LYS A 173 -4.77 -4.99 -9.13
N LEU A 174 -5.29 -4.04 -9.87
CA LEU A 174 -5.59 -2.70 -9.34
C LEU A 174 -6.62 -2.75 -8.21
N GLU A 175 -7.66 -3.58 -8.33
CA GLU A 175 -8.65 -3.81 -7.29
C GLU A 175 -8.04 -4.48 -6.05
N GLN A 176 -7.18 -5.47 -6.23
CA GLN A 176 -6.42 -6.05 -5.13
C GLN A 176 -5.62 -4.98 -4.36
N LEU A 177 -4.99 -4.04 -5.10
CA LEU A 177 -4.22 -2.94 -4.50
C LEU A 177 -5.14 -1.89 -3.85
N ARG A 178 -6.30 -1.58 -4.44
CA ARG A 178 -7.31 -0.69 -3.85
C ARG A 178 -7.80 -1.21 -2.52
N LEU A 179 -8.20 -2.48 -2.48
CA LEU A 179 -8.78 -3.13 -1.30
C LEU A 179 -7.78 -3.34 -0.15
N LYS A 180 -6.47 -3.25 -0.41
CA LYS A 180 -5.46 -3.17 0.66
C LYS A 180 -5.54 -1.86 1.45
N SER A 181 -6.07 -0.79 0.84
CA SER A 181 -6.30 0.48 1.54
C SER A 181 -7.40 0.33 2.58
N GLN A 182 -7.15 0.77 3.81
CA GLN A 182 -8.08 0.56 4.93
C GLN A 182 -9.40 1.31 4.78
N ASN A 183 -9.41 2.40 4.00
CA ASN A 183 -10.60 3.21 3.69
C ASN A 183 -11.31 2.80 2.39
N GLN A 184 -10.90 1.68 1.76
CA GLN A 184 -11.46 1.14 0.52
C GLN A 184 -11.72 -0.36 0.68
N LYS A 185 -12.64 -0.74 1.57
CA LYS A 185 -12.98 -2.15 1.84
C LYS A 185 -14.17 -2.65 1.07
N ASP A 186 -14.96 -1.74 0.52
CA ASP A 186 -16.12 -2.10 -0.30
C ASP A 186 -15.65 -2.63 -1.66
N LYS A 187 -16.10 -3.84 -2.01
CA LYS A 187 -15.77 -4.50 -3.28
C LYS A 187 -16.66 -4.03 -4.43
N GLU A 188 -17.82 -3.46 -4.12
CA GLU A 188 -18.85 -3.12 -5.10
C GLU A 188 -18.94 -1.62 -5.36
N ALA A 189 -18.37 -0.79 -4.47
CA ALA A 189 -18.45 0.65 -4.57
C ALA A 189 -17.10 1.35 -4.35
N LEU A 190 -16.94 2.48 -5.01
CA LEU A 190 -15.86 3.43 -4.77
C LEU A 190 -16.33 4.49 -3.78
N THR A 191 -15.53 4.79 -2.77
CA THR A 191 -15.87 5.75 -1.72
C THR A 191 -14.83 6.85 -1.61
N ASN A 192 -15.22 7.99 -1.02
CA ASN A 192 -14.34 9.15 -0.83
C ASN A 192 -13.71 9.62 -2.16
N ILE A 193 -12.44 9.97 -2.15
CA ILE A 193 -11.70 10.47 -3.30
C ILE A 193 -11.71 9.49 -4.50
N TRP A 194 -11.89 8.20 -4.27
CA TRP A 194 -12.05 7.21 -5.35
C TRP A 194 -13.39 7.33 -6.07
N GLY A 195 -14.44 7.75 -5.35
CA GLY A 195 -15.74 8.06 -5.95
C GLY A 195 -15.75 9.32 -6.79
N GLU A 196 -14.81 10.24 -6.57
CA GLU A 196 -14.70 11.50 -7.32
C GLU A 196 -13.67 11.41 -8.47
N TRP A 197 -12.55 10.68 -8.25
CA TRP A 197 -11.39 10.65 -9.12
C TRP A 197 -10.94 9.22 -9.43
N ALA A 198 -11.86 8.36 -9.83
CA ALA A 198 -11.60 6.93 -10.01
C ALA A 198 -10.42 6.64 -10.94
N GLU A 199 -10.42 7.23 -12.13
CA GLU A 199 -9.37 7.01 -13.12
C GLU A 199 -8.00 7.43 -12.59
N GLU A 200 -7.91 8.63 -12.00
CA GLU A 200 -6.64 9.16 -11.48
C GLU A 200 -6.11 8.30 -10.31
N MET A 201 -7.00 7.76 -9.50
CA MET A 201 -6.64 6.88 -8.40
C MET A 201 -6.13 5.52 -8.89
N TYR A 202 -6.74 4.94 -9.93
CA TYR A 202 -6.24 3.72 -10.57
C TYR A 202 -4.89 3.95 -11.26
N LYS A 203 -4.71 5.06 -11.97
CA LYS A 203 -3.42 5.45 -12.56
C LYS A 203 -2.33 5.60 -11.49
N ALA A 204 -2.65 6.26 -10.36
CA ALA A 204 -1.71 6.41 -9.24
C ALA A 204 -1.28 5.05 -8.66
N LYS A 205 -2.23 4.11 -8.49
CA LYS A 205 -1.92 2.76 -8.01
C LYS A 205 -1.09 1.96 -9.02
N ALA A 206 -1.36 2.09 -10.31
CA ALA A 206 -0.58 1.45 -11.36
C ALA A 206 0.86 1.98 -11.40
N ILE A 207 1.06 3.30 -11.33
CA ILE A 207 2.41 3.88 -11.28
C ILE A 207 3.14 3.42 -10.03
N LYS A 208 2.52 3.48 -8.84
CA LYS A 208 3.13 2.98 -7.60
C LYS A 208 3.55 1.51 -7.74
N TYR A 209 2.67 0.67 -8.32
CA TYR A 209 2.94 -0.75 -8.54
C TYR A 209 4.17 -0.97 -9.42
N VAL A 210 4.31 -0.21 -10.51
CA VAL A 210 5.46 -0.30 -11.44
C VAL A 210 6.71 0.26 -10.76
N VAL A 211 6.64 1.46 -10.16
CA VAL A 211 7.77 2.11 -9.48
C VAL A 211 8.42 1.19 -8.43
N THR A 212 7.63 0.44 -7.67
CA THR A 212 8.16 -0.48 -6.64
C THR A 212 8.97 -1.65 -7.19
N ARG A 213 8.97 -1.88 -8.51
CA ARG A 213 9.71 -2.96 -9.19
C ARG A 213 10.94 -2.49 -9.92
N LEU A 214 11.13 -1.18 -10.00
CA LEU A 214 12.29 -0.60 -10.66
C LEU A 214 13.45 -0.43 -9.67
N PRO A 215 14.70 -0.29 -10.17
CA PRO A 215 15.80 0.20 -9.37
C PRO A 215 15.48 1.64 -8.94
N ILE A 216 14.95 1.78 -7.74
CA ILE A 216 14.43 3.05 -7.23
C ILE A 216 15.50 3.81 -6.45
N THR A 217 15.43 5.13 -6.52
CA THR A 217 16.24 6.01 -5.69
C THR A 217 15.71 6.03 -4.25
N GLU A 218 16.57 6.41 -3.31
CA GLU A 218 16.24 6.55 -1.90
C GLU A 218 14.99 7.43 -1.66
N GLN A 219 14.84 8.53 -2.41
CA GLN A 219 13.69 9.42 -2.30
C GLN A 219 12.36 8.77 -2.68
N ILE A 220 12.36 7.94 -3.72
CA ILE A 220 11.14 7.18 -4.11
C ILE A 220 10.84 6.12 -3.06
N GLN A 221 11.87 5.46 -2.52
CA GLN A 221 11.70 4.49 -1.43
C GLN A 221 11.12 5.15 -0.16
N GLU A 222 11.58 6.34 0.19
CA GLU A 222 10.98 7.12 1.29
C GLU A 222 9.50 7.43 1.05
N ALA A 223 9.14 7.82 -0.17
CA ALA A 223 7.75 8.10 -0.52
C ALA A 223 6.86 6.83 -0.42
N ILE A 224 7.36 5.68 -0.86
CA ILE A 224 6.68 4.40 -0.73
C ILE A 224 6.51 4.04 0.74
N ASN A 225 7.55 4.20 1.55
CA ASN A 225 7.51 3.89 2.98
C ASN A 225 6.53 4.81 3.72
N ALA A 226 6.57 6.12 3.46
CA ALA A 226 5.67 7.11 4.07
C ALA A 226 4.19 6.78 3.78
N GLU A 227 3.85 6.43 2.55
CA GLU A 227 2.48 6.02 2.22
C GLU A 227 2.13 4.65 2.84
N ASN A 228 3.05 3.70 2.90
CA ASN A 228 2.80 2.39 3.49
C ASN A 228 2.70 2.45 5.02
N GLU A 229 3.51 3.26 5.70
CA GLU A 229 3.42 3.46 7.16
C GLU A 229 2.06 4.04 7.57
N ALA A 230 1.47 4.86 6.72
CA ALA A 230 0.12 5.35 6.92
C ALA A 230 -0.92 4.22 7.01
N TYR A 231 -0.66 3.05 6.42
CA TYR A 231 -1.55 1.89 6.43
C TYR A 231 -1.23 0.83 7.48
N LYS A 232 -0.07 0.90 8.15
CA LYS A 232 0.26 -0.04 9.24
C LYS A 232 -0.61 0.26 10.46
N GLU A 233 -1.31 -0.74 10.98
CA GLU A 233 -1.85 -0.65 12.33
C GLU A 233 -0.66 -0.55 13.30
N GLN A 234 -0.67 0.47 14.17
CA GLN A 234 0.30 0.44 15.28
C GLN A 234 0.05 -0.83 16.08
N PRO A 235 1.09 -1.61 16.43
CA PRO A 235 0.94 -2.69 17.36
C PRO A 235 0.22 -2.11 18.60
N LYS A 236 -0.77 -2.83 19.11
CA LYS A 236 -1.38 -2.46 20.40
C LYS A 236 -0.24 -2.23 21.38
N PRO A 237 -0.20 -1.11 22.12
CA PRO A 237 0.82 -0.93 23.12
C PRO A 237 0.79 -2.16 24.02
N GLU A 238 1.91 -2.87 24.08
CA GLU A 238 2.04 -3.95 25.06
C GLU A 238 1.74 -3.34 26.43
N PRO A 239 0.92 -3.99 27.26
CA PRO A 239 0.64 -3.48 28.58
C PRO A 239 1.97 -3.25 29.28
N GLN A 240 2.31 -2.00 29.55
CA GLN A 240 3.52 -1.69 30.31
C GLN A 240 3.36 -2.35 31.68
N PRO A 241 4.39 -3.04 32.18
CA PRO A 241 4.34 -3.64 33.50
C PRO A 241 4.04 -2.56 34.53
N GLN A 242 2.94 -2.73 35.27
CA GLN A 242 2.43 -1.69 36.19
C GLN A 242 3.31 -1.54 37.45
N ASN A 243 4.34 -2.39 37.62
CA ASN A 243 5.31 -2.26 38.69
C ASN A 243 6.68 -2.87 38.35
N LEU A 244 7.70 -2.39 39.05
CA LEU A 244 9.10 -2.79 38.87
C LEU A 244 9.35 -4.29 39.14
N ASN A 245 8.55 -4.91 40.00
CA ASN A 245 8.69 -6.32 40.35
C ASN A 245 8.27 -7.26 39.20
N GLU A 246 7.22 -6.90 38.44
CA GLU A 246 6.84 -7.66 37.23
C GLU A 246 7.91 -7.61 36.13
N PHE A 247 8.60 -6.46 36.02
CA PHE A 247 9.70 -6.31 35.09
C PHE A 247 10.91 -7.19 35.48
N LEU A 248 11.23 -7.27 36.76
CA LEU A 248 12.34 -8.06 37.28
C LEU A 248 12.06 -9.57 37.17
N VAL A 249 10.85 -10.04 37.37
CA VAL A 249 10.45 -11.44 37.22
C VAL A 249 10.59 -11.88 35.75
N LYS A 250 10.12 -11.06 34.79
CA LYS A 250 10.32 -11.35 33.35
C LYS A 250 11.77 -11.33 32.87
N ALA A 251 12.63 -10.55 33.53
CA ALA A 251 14.06 -10.49 33.20
C ALA A 251 14.87 -11.71 33.72
N THR A 252 14.35 -12.39 34.74
CA THR A 252 15.02 -13.58 35.35
C THR A 252 14.59 -14.92 34.71
N GLU A 253 13.55 -14.94 33.89
CA GLU A 253 13.06 -16.17 33.24
C GLU A 253 13.66 -16.46 31.86
N LYS A 254 14.70 -15.73 31.41
CA LYS A 254 15.44 -16.13 30.21
C LYS A 254 16.47 -17.20 30.55
N PRO A 255 16.39 -18.41 29.96
CA PRO A 255 17.39 -19.44 30.18
C PRO A 255 18.71 -18.99 29.62
N THR A 256 19.75 -19.06 30.50
CA THR A 256 21.13 -18.93 30.16
C THR A 256 21.53 -20.16 29.32
N ALA A 257 21.66 -20.03 28.02
CA ALA A 257 22.30 -21.03 27.18
C ALA A 257 23.58 -20.45 26.59
N GLU A 258 24.67 -20.86 27.22
CA GLU A 258 26.01 -21.15 26.70
C GLU A 258 26.63 -20.24 25.65
N LEU A 259 27.48 -19.33 26.15
CA LEU A 259 28.66 -18.85 25.45
C LEU A 259 29.72 -19.97 25.48
N SER A 260 29.99 -20.62 24.35
CA SER A 260 31.30 -21.13 23.97
C SER A 260 31.26 -21.91 22.66
N LYS A 261 31.70 -21.31 21.57
CA LYS A 261 32.64 -21.92 20.61
C LYS A 261 33.08 -20.89 19.55
N PRO A 262 34.29 -21.00 19.03
CA PRO A 262 34.99 -19.95 18.31
C PRO A 262 34.56 -19.88 16.83
N ILE A 263 34.76 -18.68 16.30
CA ILE A 263 34.63 -18.32 14.87
C ILE A 263 35.82 -18.97 14.14
N GLU A 264 35.54 -19.90 13.24
CA GLU A 264 36.36 -20.15 12.05
C GLU A 264 35.59 -20.96 11.02
N GLU A 265 35.78 -20.58 9.75
CA GLU A 265 35.37 -21.19 8.48
C GLU A 265 33.96 -20.82 7.98
N ILE A 266 33.88 -19.78 7.08
CA ILE A 266 34.20 -19.67 5.64
C ILE A 266 33.04 -20.09 4.75
N ILE A 267 32.45 -19.04 4.15
CA ILE A 267 32.09 -18.86 2.73
C ILE A 267 31.80 -20.16 1.95
N GLU A 268 30.52 -20.37 1.74
CA GLU A 268 30.00 -20.82 0.45
C GLU A 268 28.61 -20.22 0.26
N ALA A 269 28.49 -19.38 -0.77
CA ALA A 269 27.27 -18.69 -1.13
C ALA A 269 26.29 -19.71 -1.73
N ALA A 270 25.25 -20.03 -0.98
CA ALA A 270 24.03 -20.60 -1.53
C ALA A 270 23.07 -19.48 -1.93
N PRO A 271 22.29 -19.61 -3.00
CA PRO A 271 21.37 -18.58 -3.46
C PRO A 271 20.30 -18.33 -2.39
N LEU A 272 20.08 -17.05 -2.07
CA LEU A 272 18.95 -16.60 -1.29
C LEU A 272 17.66 -16.95 -2.02
N GLU A 273 17.00 -18.02 -1.61
CA GLU A 273 15.60 -18.22 -1.90
C GLU A 273 14.83 -17.12 -1.15
N ILE A 274 14.28 -16.18 -1.91
CA ILE A 274 13.31 -15.20 -1.42
C ILE A 274 12.01 -15.97 -1.24
N ASP A 275 11.73 -16.38 -0.03
CA ASP A 275 10.43 -16.88 0.39
C ASP A 275 9.42 -15.73 0.29
N VAL A 276 8.72 -15.68 -0.83
CA VAL A 276 7.52 -14.86 -1.02
C VAL A 276 6.38 -15.68 -0.41
N GLY A 277 6.24 -15.61 0.91
CA GLY A 277 5.12 -16.22 1.62
C GLY A 277 3.80 -15.70 1.08
N GLU A 278 3.21 -16.42 0.13
CA GLU A 278 1.77 -16.41 -0.06
C GLU A 278 1.15 -16.91 1.24
N GLU A 279 0.37 -16.08 1.90
CA GLU A 279 -0.51 -16.53 2.98
C GLU A 279 -1.55 -17.47 2.34
N VAL A 280 -1.21 -18.75 2.26
CA VAL A 280 -2.12 -19.80 1.79
C VAL A 280 -3.28 -19.82 2.77
N LEU A 281 -4.51 -19.64 2.27
CA LEU A 281 -5.71 -19.73 3.10
C LEU A 281 -5.74 -21.12 3.78
N PRO A 282 -6.18 -21.22 5.05
CA PRO A 282 -6.12 -22.48 5.79
C PRO A 282 -6.80 -23.67 5.08
N LEU A 283 -7.84 -23.42 4.31
CA LEU A 283 -8.50 -24.44 3.49
C LEU A 283 -7.63 -24.93 2.34
N ASP A 284 -6.96 -24.00 1.62
CA ASP A 284 -6.07 -24.33 0.50
C ASP A 284 -4.83 -25.08 0.99
N ALA A 285 -4.31 -24.69 2.17
CA ALA A 285 -3.20 -25.40 2.81
C ALA A 285 -3.57 -26.83 3.19
N LEU A 286 -4.74 -27.03 3.81
CA LEU A 286 -5.22 -28.36 4.18
C LEU A 286 -5.55 -29.21 2.95
N GLN A 287 -6.13 -28.65 1.91
CA GLN A 287 -6.37 -29.35 0.64
C GLN A 287 -5.07 -29.85 0.04
N SER A 288 -4.03 -29.00 -0.03
CA SER A 288 -2.72 -29.37 -0.54
C SER A 288 -2.09 -30.51 0.27
N GLU A 289 -2.20 -30.46 1.60
CA GLU A 289 -1.69 -31.49 2.50
C GLU A 289 -2.40 -32.84 2.33
N LEU A 290 -3.72 -32.84 2.08
CA LEU A 290 -4.50 -34.05 1.81
C LEU A 290 -4.11 -34.68 0.47
N VAL A 291 -3.92 -33.88 -0.57
CA VAL A 291 -3.46 -34.36 -1.89
C VAL A 291 -2.05 -34.95 -1.80
N VAL A 292 -1.13 -34.33 -1.06
CA VAL A 292 0.21 -34.88 -0.79
C VAL A 292 0.14 -36.25 -0.09
N ARG A 293 -0.88 -36.47 0.75
CA ARG A 293 -1.14 -37.74 1.43
C ARG A 293 -1.92 -38.77 0.60
N GLY A 294 -2.16 -38.46 -0.69
CA GLY A 294 -2.75 -39.37 -1.66
C GLY A 294 -4.28 -39.42 -1.68
N VAL A 295 -4.94 -38.36 -1.18
CA VAL A 295 -6.38 -38.13 -1.39
C VAL A 295 -6.58 -37.58 -2.80
N ASP A 296 -7.64 -38.01 -3.49
CA ASP A 296 -8.00 -37.48 -4.81
C ASP A 296 -8.35 -36.00 -4.71
N GLU A 297 -7.91 -35.20 -5.68
CA GLU A 297 -8.03 -33.72 -5.67
C GLU A 297 -9.50 -33.29 -5.61
N ILE A 298 -10.41 -34.01 -6.30
CA ILE A 298 -11.85 -33.70 -6.32
C ILE A 298 -12.50 -34.03 -4.96
N GLU A 299 -12.09 -35.11 -4.29
CA GLU A 299 -12.58 -35.45 -2.96
C GLU A 299 -12.05 -34.48 -1.89
N ALA A 300 -10.79 -34.04 -1.98
CA ALA A 300 -10.23 -33.03 -1.12
C ALA A 300 -10.98 -31.69 -1.28
N GLU A 301 -11.26 -31.23 -2.52
CA GLU A 301 -12.01 -30.02 -2.81
C GLU A 301 -13.44 -30.09 -2.22
N LYS A 302 -14.19 -31.18 -2.44
CA LYS A 302 -15.52 -31.35 -1.87
C LYS A 302 -15.52 -31.29 -0.33
N ARG A 303 -14.48 -31.82 0.30
CA ARG A 303 -14.34 -31.77 1.75
C ARG A 303 -14.11 -30.33 2.22
N MET A 304 -13.29 -29.55 1.50
CA MET A 304 -13.04 -28.13 1.82
C MET A 304 -14.27 -27.26 1.66
N GLU A 305 -15.15 -27.52 0.68
CA GLU A 305 -16.42 -26.80 0.52
C GLU A 305 -17.35 -26.89 1.74
N ARG A 306 -17.24 -27.97 2.52
CA ARG A 306 -18.06 -28.23 3.71
C ARG A 306 -17.38 -27.89 5.04
N MET A 307 -16.12 -27.47 5.01
CA MET A 307 -15.30 -27.18 6.17
C MET A 307 -15.13 -25.69 6.39
N ASN A 308 -15.17 -25.25 7.64
CA ASN A 308 -14.87 -23.85 7.92
C ASN A 308 -13.36 -23.61 8.15
N PRO A 309 -12.85 -22.36 7.93
CA PRO A 309 -11.42 -22.07 8.05
C PRO A 309 -10.81 -22.33 9.43
N ASN A 310 -11.59 -22.33 10.51
CA ASN A 310 -11.09 -22.62 11.85
C ASN A 310 -10.91 -24.13 12.08
N GLU A 311 -11.77 -24.95 11.48
CA GLU A 311 -11.63 -26.41 11.47
C GLU A 311 -10.37 -26.79 10.67
N ALA A 312 -10.14 -26.20 9.50
CA ALA A 312 -8.93 -26.42 8.72
C ALA A 312 -7.67 -26.10 9.50
N ARG A 313 -7.65 -24.96 10.24
CA ARG A 313 -6.52 -24.64 11.14
C ARG A 313 -6.30 -25.65 12.24
N ALA A 314 -7.36 -26.23 12.80
CA ALA A 314 -7.24 -27.25 13.83
C ALA A 314 -6.59 -28.54 13.28
N TYR A 315 -6.94 -28.95 12.06
CA TYR A 315 -6.27 -30.06 11.38
C TYR A 315 -4.81 -29.75 11.07
N LEU A 316 -4.50 -28.56 10.55
CA LEU A 316 -3.14 -28.15 10.23
C LEU A 316 -2.23 -28.01 11.47
N ALA A 317 -2.81 -27.84 12.65
CA ALA A 317 -2.05 -27.78 13.90
C ALA A 317 -1.55 -29.15 14.41
N ASP A 318 -2.13 -30.25 13.93
CA ASP A 318 -1.75 -31.62 14.32
C ASP A 318 -1.64 -32.53 13.10
N PRO A 319 -0.43 -32.89 12.67
CA PRO A 319 -0.20 -33.78 11.52
C PRO A 319 -0.92 -35.14 11.59
N ASN A 320 -1.10 -35.70 12.78
CA ASN A 320 -1.79 -36.96 12.96
C ASN A 320 -3.30 -36.85 12.63
N SER A 321 -3.89 -35.70 12.90
CA SER A 321 -5.27 -35.41 12.54
C SER A 321 -5.44 -35.31 11.02
N ILE A 322 -4.46 -34.78 10.29
CA ILE A 322 -4.49 -34.76 8.82
C ILE A 322 -4.35 -36.16 8.25
N ASP A 323 -3.48 -36.98 8.82
CA ASP A 323 -3.31 -38.37 8.37
C ASP A 323 -4.59 -39.21 8.58
N ALA A 324 -5.28 -39.02 9.69
CA ALA A 324 -6.56 -39.66 9.97
C ALA A 324 -7.65 -39.20 8.98
N LEU A 325 -7.73 -37.91 8.69
CA LEU A 325 -8.68 -37.39 7.71
C LEU A 325 -8.37 -37.87 6.29
N ALA A 326 -7.08 -37.95 5.92
CA ALA A 326 -6.67 -38.48 4.63
C ALA A 326 -6.99 -39.95 4.47
N GLU A 327 -6.93 -40.76 5.55
CA GLU A 327 -7.31 -42.17 5.54
C GLU A 327 -8.82 -42.34 5.42
N GLU A 328 -9.61 -41.49 6.10
CA GLU A 328 -11.07 -41.44 5.97
C GLU A 328 -11.49 -41.18 4.52
N LEU A 329 -10.96 -40.14 3.89
CA LEU A 329 -11.30 -39.72 2.53
C LEU A 329 -10.81 -40.68 1.44
N ARG A 330 -9.79 -41.50 1.70
CA ARG A 330 -9.35 -42.57 0.76
C ARG A 330 -10.20 -43.83 0.82
N ASN A 331 -10.99 -44.01 1.88
CA ASN A 331 -11.85 -45.17 2.08
C ASN A 331 -13.32 -44.89 1.75
N GLU A 332 -13.69 -43.64 1.45
CA GLU A 332 -14.99 -43.26 0.88
C GLU A 332 -14.99 -43.38 -0.65
#